data_76e2ee40c84d332d74439db691156c44
#
_entry.id   76e2ee40c84d332d74439db691156c44
#
_cell.length_a   1.000
_cell.length_b   1.000
_cell.length_c   1.000
_cell.angle_alpha   90.00
_cell.angle_beta   90.00
_cell.angle_gamma   90.00
#
_symmetry.space_group_name_H-M   'P 1'
#
loop_
_entity.id
_entity.type
_entity.pdbx_description
1 polymer ?
#
loop_
_entity_poly.entity_id
_entity_poly.type
_entity_poly.pdbx_seq_one_letter_code
_entity_poly.pdbx_strand_id
1 'polypeptide(L)'
;KRVRGVDGNPDGQVSNWLGDNAKPGTILDVSQPCGDLVLDDSDGPLILVSAGIGITPIAAIVEDLSRRQPDRQVRIFHADTSHGNHALYAHLRRQVLSMGDAKAQNWYEEDAESAPTLHPARPGRMDLSDIEIPSDATVFMCGPLPFMQATRKALLDKGVSAERIHYEVFGPDLWAQNPDNAEAAQ
;
A
#
# COMPACT_ATOMS: atom_id res chain seq x y z
N LYS A 1 -2.84 12.93 -3.34
CA LYS A 1 -1.60 13.68 -3.03
C LYS A 1 -1.25 14.61 -4.18
N ARG A 2 -0.90 15.87 -3.90
CA ARG A 2 -0.37 16.78 -4.93
C ARG A 2 1.04 16.32 -5.33
N VAL A 3 1.27 16.20 -6.63
CA VAL A 3 2.60 15.89 -7.17
C VAL A 3 3.34 17.20 -7.40
N ARG A 4 4.50 17.34 -6.77
CA ARG A 4 5.42 18.45 -7.01
C ARG A 4 6.48 18.02 -8.02
N GLY A 5 6.85 18.91 -8.91
CA GLY A 5 7.95 18.70 -9.83
C GLY A 5 9.28 18.59 -9.07
N VAL A 6 10.15 17.73 -9.57
CA VAL A 6 11.51 17.53 -9.05
C VAL A 6 12.49 17.59 -10.20
N ASP A 7 13.68 18.12 -9.97
CA ASP A 7 14.77 18.19 -10.95
C ASP A 7 14.38 18.91 -12.26
N GLY A 8 13.64 20.03 -12.14
CA GLY A 8 13.22 20.84 -13.29
C GLY A 8 11.97 20.36 -14.02
N ASN A 9 11.36 19.25 -13.60
CA ASN A 9 10.07 18.81 -14.12
C ASN A 9 8.94 19.66 -13.54
N PRO A 10 7.85 19.94 -14.32
CA PRO A 10 6.72 20.70 -13.83
C PRO A 10 5.91 19.93 -12.79
N ASP A 11 5.16 20.65 -11.97
CA ASP A 11 4.16 20.07 -11.06
C ASP A 11 3.13 19.23 -11.80
N GLY A 12 2.63 18.17 -11.16
CA GLY A 12 1.59 17.32 -11.73
C GLY A 12 0.30 18.10 -11.98
N GLN A 13 -0.10 18.25 -13.23
CA GLN A 13 -1.26 19.06 -13.62
C GLN A 13 -2.56 18.57 -12.97
N VAL A 14 -2.91 17.30 -13.17
CA VAL A 14 -4.18 16.73 -12.69
C VAL A 14 -4.25 16.74 -11.18
N SER A 15 -3.20 16.30 -10.48
CA SER A 15 -3.18 16.21 -9.02
C SER A 15 -3.30 17.58 -8.34
N ASN A 16 -2.68 18.61 -8.90
CA ASN A 16 -2.79 19.96 -8.37
C ASN A 16 -4.14 20.59 -8.73
N TRP A 17 -4.62 20.41 -9.97
CA TRP A 17 -5.95 20.89 -10.36
C TRP A 17 -7.05 20.32 -9.47
N LEU A 18 -7.05 19.01 -9.20
CA LEU A 18 -8.00 18.37 -8.30
C LEU A 18 -7.91 18.97 -6.89
N GLY A 19 -6.70 19.15 -6.39
CA GLY A 19 -6.49 19.73 -5.07
C GLY A 19 -6.98 21.18 -4.93
N ASP A 20 -6.99 21.95 -6.01
CA ASP A 20 -7.43 23.35 -6.01
C ASP A 20 -8.92 23.52 -6.30
N ASN A 21 -9.49 22.67 -7.15
CA ASN A 21 -10.81 22.86 -7.74
C ASN A 21 -11.86 21.84 -7.30
N ALA A 22 -11.47 20.59 -6.98
CA ALA A 22 -12.44 19.56 -6.59
C ALA A 22 -12.96 19.81 -5.16
N LYS A 23 -14.26 20.10 -5.06
CA LYS A 23 -15.00 20.32 -3.81
C LYS A 23 -16.22 19.41 -3.77
N PRO A 24 -16.83 19.18 -2.60
CA PRO A 24 -18.10 18.47 -2.54
C PRO A 24 -19.12 19.05 -3.53
N GLY A 25 -19.67 18.21 -4.40
CA GLY A 25 -20.59 18.60 -5.46
C GLY A 25 -19.92 18.91 -6.81
N THR A 26 -18.60 18.92 -6.94
CA THR A 26 -17.92 19.03 -8.23
C THR A 26 -18.17 17.76 -9.07
N ILE A 27 -18.65 17.94 -10.29
CA ILE A 27 -18.83 16.85 -11.25
C ILE A 27 -17.51 16.63 -12.00
N LEU A 28 -17.08 15.39 -12.08
CA LEU A 28 -15.87 14.96 -12.79
C LEU A 28 -16.24 13.86 -13.79
N ASP A 29 -15.73 13.95 -14.99
CA ASP A 29 -15.77 12.87 -15.96
C ASP A 29 -14.57 11.94 -15.68
N VAL A 30 -14.86 10.65 -15.45
CA VAL A 30 -13.85 9.64 -15.17
C VAL A 30 -14.04 8.44 -16.08
N SER A 31 -12.95 7.82 -16.52
CA SER A 31 -12.98 6.55 -17.24
C SER A 31 -13.39 5.40 -16.33
N GLN A 32 -13.68 4.24 -16.92
CA GLN A 32 -13.81 3.01 -16.16
C GLN A 32 -12.49 2.72 -15.40
N PRO A 33 -12.58 2.16 -14.17
CA PRO A 33 -11.40 1.62 -13.51
C PRO A 33 -10.73 0.56 -14.39
N CYS A 34 -9.41 0.60 -14.44
CA CYS A 34 -8.58 -0.39 -15.13
C CYS A 34 -7.34 -0.67 -14.29
N GLY A 35 -6.69 -1.81 -14.51
CA GLY A 35 -5.49 -2.25 -13.80
C GLY A 35 -5.57 -3.71 -13.43
N ASP A 36 -4.44 -4.27 -13.04
CA ASP A 36 -4.26 -5.70 -12.78
C ASP A 36 -4.18 -6.03 -11.28
N LEU A 37 -4.15 -5.01 -10.41
CA LEU A 37 -4.15 -5.21 -8.96
C LEU A 37 -5.55 -5.56 -8.46
N VAL A 38 -5.99 -6.77 -8.75
CA VAL A 38 -7.32 -7.28 -8.42
C VAL A 38 -7.20 -8.39 -7.37
N LEU A 39 -7.98 -8.26 -6.29
CA LEU A 39 -8.08 -9.30 -5.27
C LEU A 39 -8.87 -10.49 -5.83
N ASP A 40 -8.31 -11.67 -5.72
CA ASP A 40 -9.01 -12.92 -6.01
C ASP A 40 -9.95 -13.34 -4.86
N ASP A 41 -10.78 -14.34 -5.11
CA ASP A 41 -11.73 -14.88 -4.12
C ASP A 41 -11.10 -15.92 -3.17
N SER A 42 -9.76 -16.05 -3.15
CA SER A 42 -9.07 -16.94 -2.21
C SER A 42 -9.28 -16.48 -0.76
N ASP A 43 -9.18 -17.41 0.18
CA ASP A 43 -9.36 -17.19 1.62
C ASP A 43 -8.05 -17.33 2.43
N GLY A 44 -6.94 -17.61 1.76
CA GLY A 44 -5.62 -17.74 2.38
C GLY A 44 -5.09 -16.44 3.01
N PRO A 45 -3.97 -16.54 3.75
CA PRO A 45 -3.35 -15.39 4.40
C PRO A 45 -3.04 -14.26 3.40
N LEU A 46 -3.37 -13.03 3.77
CA LEU A 46 -3.17 -11.86 2.94
C LEU A 46 -2.27 -10.85 3.62
N ILE A 47 -1.24 -10.42 2.91
CA ILE A 47 -0.31 -9.38 3.35
C ILE A 47 -0.47 -8.16 2.46
N LEU A 48 -0.76 -7.03 3.05
CA LEU A 48 -0.96 -5.75 2.36
C LEU A 48 0.14 -4.79 2.79
N VAL A 49 0.94 -4.33 1.84
CA VAL A 49 2.13 -3.51 2.13
C VAL A 49 2.09 -2.20 1.37
N SER A 50 2.31 -1.09 2.06
CA SER A 50 2.28 0.23 1.42
C SER A 50 3.26 1.23 2.02
N ALA A 51 3.63 2.22 1.21
CA ALA A 51 4.31 3.42 1.69
C ALA A 51 3.71 4.68 1.10
N GLY A 52 3.56 5.72 1.93
CA GLY A 52 3.00 7.01 1.55
C GLY A 52 1.63 6.87 0.89
N ILE A 53 1.44 7.49 -0.29
CA ILE A 53 0.14 7.45 -1.00
C ILE A 53 -0.20 6.07 -1.57
N GLY A 54 0.73 5.11 -1.62
CA GLY A 54 0.46 3.72 -1.95
C GLY A 54 -0.54 3.02 -1.02
N ILE A 55 -0.96 3.68 0.06
CA ILE A 55 -2.05 3.22 0.92
C ILE A 55 -3.41 3.18 0.18
N THR A 56 -3.59 3.90 -0.91
CA THR A 56 -4.90 4.02 -1.57
C THR A 56 -5.45 2.71 -2.13
N PRO A 57 -4.73 1.89 -2.92
CA PRO A 57 -5.23 0.58 -3.31
C PRO A 57 -5.38 -0.37 -2.11
N ILE A 58 -4.49 -0.28 -1.12
CA ILE A 58 -4.59 -1.10 0.08
C ILE A 58 -5.87 -0.79 0.87
N ALA A 59 -6.23 0.47 1.02
CA ALA A 59 -7.47 0.88 1.68
C ALA A 59 -8.72 0.37 0.93
N ALA A 60 -8.70 0.37 -0.40
CA ALA A 60 -9.78 -0.17 -1.22
C ALA A 60 -9.94 -1.69 -1.03
N ILE A 61 -8.82 -2.44 -1.03
CA ILE A 61 -8.82 -3.88 -0.75
C ILE A 61 -9.40 -4.17 0.65
N VAL A 62 -8.94 -3.46 1.68
CA VAL A 62 -9.40 -3.67 3.06
C VAL A 62 -10.89 -3.33 3.20
N GLU A 63 -11.37 -2.28 2.54
CA GLU A 63 -12.78 -1.94 2.54
C GLU A 63 -13.64 -3.04 1.89
N ASP A 64 -13.21 -3.61 0.80
CA ASP A 64 -13.89 -4.72 0.13
C ASP A 64 -13.88 -5.98 1.01
N LEU A 65 -12.74 -6.35 1.58
CA LEU A 65 -12.59 -7.50 2.48
C LEU A 65 -13.45 -7.38 3.73
N SER A 66 -13.54 -6.19 4.33
CA SER A 66 -14.36 -5.96 5.52
C SER A 66 -15.84 -6.29 5.29
N ARG A 67 -16.29 -6.27 4.03
CA ARG A 67 -17.68 -6.63 3.62
C ARG A 67 -17.81 -8.09 3.16
N ARG A 68 -16.83 -8.58 2.39
CA ARG A 68 -16.95 -9.89 1.72
C ARG A 68 -16.31 -11.03 2.50
N GLN A 69 -15.21 -10.75 3.21
CA GLN A 69 -14.39 -11.74 3.92
C GLN A 69 -13.92 -11.20 5.28
N PRO A 70 -14.82 -10.82 6.20
CA PRO A 70 -14.47 -10.15 7.45
C PRO A 70 -13.57 -10.98 8.37
N ASP A 71 -13.59 -12.29 8.26
CA ASP A 71 -12.80 -13.21 9.09
C ASP A 71 -11.48 -13.65 8.45
N ARG A 72 -11.18 -13.18 7.23
CA ARG A 72 -9.92 -13.50 6.55
C ARG A 72 -8.72 -13.01 7.36
N GLN A 73 -7.66 -13.80 7.40
CA GLN A 73 -6.39 -13.39 8.00
C GLN A 73 -5.72 -12.31 7.14
N VAL A 74 -5.69 -11.08 7.63
CA VAL A 74 -5.08 -9.94 6.92
C VAL A 74 -4.03 -9.26 7.80
N ARG A 75 -2.85 -9.04 7.25
CA ARG A 75 -1.78 -8.26 7.90
C ARG A 75 -1.45 -7.07 7.02
N ILE A 76 -1.51 -5.89 7.59
CA ILE A 76 -1.35 -4.61 6.89
C ILE A 76 -0.11 -3.92 7.42
N PHE A 77 0.83 -3.63 6.54
CA PHE A 77 2.07 -2.94 6.85
C PHE A 77 2.14 -1.62 6.09
N HIS A 78 2.27 -0.53 6.82
CA HIS A 78 2.33 0.81 6.21
C HIS A 78 3.50 1.62 6.76
N ALA A 79 4.22 2.30 5.86
CA ALA A 79 5.28 3.23 6.19
C ALA A 79 4.98 4.63 5.67
N ASP A 80 5.25 5.64 6.48
CA ASP A 80 5.18 7.05 6.08
C ASP A 80 6.22 7.87 6.84
N THR A 81 6.41 9.13 6.48
CA THR A 81 7.28 10.04 7.22
C THR A 81 6.73 10.34 8.61
N SER A 82 5.41 10.50 8.75
CA SER A 82 4.74 10.76 10.02
C SER A 82 3.29 10.28 10.00
N HIS A 83 2.68 10.13 11.18
CA HIS A 83 1.26 9.85 11.30
C HIS A 83 0.39 10.92 10.61
N GLY A 84 0.80 12.18 10.68
CA GLY A 84 0.09 13.29 10.03
C GLY A 84 0.05 13.18 8.50
N ASN A 85 1.00 12.48 7.89
CA ASN A 85 1.06 12.24 6.46
C ASN A 85 0.34 10.95 6.02
N HIS A 86 0.02 10.06 6.97
CA HIS A 86 -0.65 8.79 6.70
C HIS A 86 -2.09 9.02 6.19
N ALA A 87 -2.21 9.08 4.88
CA ALA A 87 -3.50 9.26 4.22
C ALA A 87 -4.46 8.11 4.55
N LEU A 88 -5.75 8.41 4.65
CA LEU A 88 -6.82 7.44 4.91
C LEU A 88 -6.71 6.65 6.23
N TYR A 89 -5.81 7.02 7.16
CA TYR A 89 -5.60 6.30 8.42
C TYR A 89 -6.92 6.03 9.18
N ALA A 90 -7.72 7.06 9.42
CA ALA A 90 -8.97 6.92 10.16
C ALA A 90 -10.00 6.00 9.45
N HIS A 91 -10.01 6.01 8.11
CA HIS A 91 -10.84 5.12 7.31
C HIS A 91 -10.37 3.68 7.45
N LEU A 92 -9.10 3.41 7.16
CA LEU A 92 -8.48 2.09 7.25
C LEU A 92 -8.64 1.49 8.66
N ARG A 93 -8.39 2.30 9.70
CA ARG A 93 -8.54 1.90 11.09
C ARG A 93 -9.94 1.36 11.40
N ARG A 94 -11.00 2.04 10.91
CA ARG A 94 -12.38 1.57 11.12
C ARG A 94 -12.64 0.22 10.47
N GLN A 95 -12.14 0.00 9.24
CA GLN A 95 -12.28 -1.26 8.54
C GLN A 95 -11.55 -2.39 9.26
N VAL A 96 -10.29 -2.16 9.64
CA VAL A 96 -9.50 -3.14 10.40
C VAL A 96 -10.19 -3.57 11.70
N LEU A 97 -10.78 -2.61 12.43
CA LEU A 97 -11.51 -2.89 13.67
C LEU A 97 -12.82 -3.68 13.45
N SER A 98 -13.39 -3.66 12.25
CA SER A 98 -14.59 -4.43 11.93
C SER A 98 -14.29 -5.86 11.45
N MET A 99 -13.02 -6.21 11.26
CA MET A 99 -12.59 -7.54 10.80
C MET A 99 -12.13 -8.42 11.97
N GLY A 100 -12.40 -9.73 11.89
CA GLY A 100 -12.10 -10.70 12.96
C GLY A 100 -10.60 -11.00 13.11
N ASP A 101 -9.84 -11.08 12.01
CA ASP A 101 -8.39 -11.35 12.03
C ASP A 101 -7.61 -10.41 11.10
N ALA A 102 -7.85 -9.11 11.23
CA ALA A 102 -7.03 -8.09 10.58
C ALA A 102 -6.16 -7.36 11.60
N LYS A 103 -4.87 -7.16 11.27
CA LYS A 103 -3.93 -6.41 12.10
C LYS A 103 -3.14 -5.44 11.23
N ALA A 104 -2.94 -4.22 11.74
CA ALA A 104 -2.16 -3.19 11.08
C ALA A 104 -0.94 -2.81 11.92
N GLN A 105 0.24 -2.77 11.32
CA GLN A 105 1.47 -2.24 11.89
C GLN A 105 1.95 -1.08 11.04
N ASN A 106 2.31 0.02 11.70
CA ASN A 106 2.78 1.22 11.04
C ASN A 106 4.24 1.51 11.40
N TRP A 107 4.97 2.14 10.46
CA TRP A 107 6.30 2.69 10.67
C TRP A 107 6.27 4.18 10.31
N TYR A 108 6.83 5.03 11.20
CA TYR A 108 6.96 6.45 10.97
C TYR A 108 8.39 6.90 11.24
N GLU A 109 8.93 7.72 10.34
CA GLU A 109 10.29 8.22 10.46
C GLU A 109 10.42 9.27 11.57
N GLU A 110 9.36 10.04 11.86
CA GLU A 110 9.43 11.22 12.74
C GLU A 110 8.68 11.05 14.07
N ASP A 111 7.41 10.64 14.08
CA ASP A 111 6.52 10.74 15.25
C ASP A 111 5.98 9.39 15.75
N ALA A 112 6.70 8.31 15.53
CA ALA A 112 6.24 6.95 15.83
C ALA A 112 5.80 6.76 17.29
N GLU A 113 6.53 7.31 18.26
CA GLU A 113 6.28 7.12 19.68
C GLU A 113 4.99 7.80 20.16
N SER A 114 4.60 8.91 19.53
CA SER A 114 3.41 9.71 19.87
C SER A 114 2.21 9.44 18.97
N ALA A 115 2.36 8.64 17.93
CA ALA A 115 1.33 8.38 16.94
C ALA A 115 0.14 7.63 17.56
N PRO A 116 -1.11 8.12 17.41
CA PRO A 116 -2.30 7.50 18.00
C PRO A 116 -2.79 6.30 17.13
N THR A 117 -1.94 5.30 16.98
CA THR A 117 -2.19 4.10 16.18
C THR A 117 -2.82 2.95 16.99
N LEU A 118 -3.43 1.96 16.33
CA LEU A 118 -4.04 0.79 16.99
C LEU A 118 -3.03 -0.02 17.80
N HIS A 119 -1.83 -0.17 17.25
CA HIS A 119 -0.66 -0.76 17.92
C HIS A 119 0.46 0.26 17.89
N PRO A 120 1.38 0.27 18.85
CA PRO A 120 2.52 1.20 18.84
C PRO A 120 3.19 1.21 17.47
N ALA A 121 3.35 2.39 16.88
CA ALA A 121 4.07 2.52 15.63
C ALA A 121 5.56 2.27 15.87
N ARG A 122 6.22 1.71 14.86
CA ARG A 122 7.67 1.48 14.90
C ARG A 122 8.40 2.70 14.32
N PRO A 123 9.52 3.09 14.91
CA PRO A 123 10.31 4.21 14.39
C PRO A 123 11.07 3.83 13.12
N GLY A 124 11.23 4.81 12.23
CA GLY A 124 12.05 4.69 11.03
C GLY A 124 11.34 4.04 9.85
N ARG A 125 12.13 3.51 8.94
CA ARG A 125 11.65 2.83 7.73
C ARG A 125 11.14 1.42 8.05
N MET A 126 10.23 0.92 7.21
CA MET A 126 9.70 -0.43 7.36
C MET A 126 10.83 -1.46 7.35
N ASP A 127 10.84 -2.28 8.39
CA ASP A 127 11.69 -3.45 8.52
C ASP A 127 10.80 -4.67 8.82
N LEU A 128 10.86 -5.67 7.97
CA LEU A 128 10.12 -6.91 8.09
C LEU A 128 10.95 -8.06 8.70
N SER A 129 12.18 -7.81 9.13
CA SER A 129 13.13 -8.86 9.56
C SER A 129 12.56 -9.73 10.70
N ASP A 130 11.91 -9.11 11.67
CA ASP A 130 11.31 -9.76 12.86
C ASP A 130 9.81 -10.09 12.68
N ILE A 131 9.24 -9.86 11.49
CA ILE A 131 7.84 -10.16 11.20
C ILE A 131 7.72 -11.58 10.61
N GLU A 132 6.87 -12.39 11.20
CA GLU A 132 6.50 -13.68 10.62
C GLU A 132 5.55 -13.46 9.45
N ILE A 133 5.93 -13.97 8.28
CA ILE A 133 5.16 -13.94 7.05
C ILE A 133 4.93 -15.39 6.61
N PRO A 134 3.68 -15.86 6.51
CA PRO A 134 3.40 -17.17 5.96
C PRO A 134 3.91 -17.30 4.52
N SER A 135 4.60 -18.37 4.19
CA SER A 135 5.17 -18.58 2.84
C SER A 135 4.09 -18.77 1.76
N ASP A 136 2.89 -19.15 2.17
CA ASP A 136 1.70 -19.30 1.33
C ASP A 136 0.84 -18.03 1.25
N ALA A 137 1.28 -16.93 1.90
CA ALA A 137 0.56 -15.66 1.85
C ALA A 137 0.54 -15.08 0.43
N THR A 138 -0.59 -14.50 0.05
CA THR A 138 -0.68 -13.60 -1.10
C THR A 138 -0.33 -12.18 -0.64
N VAL A 139 0.48 -11.47 -1.40
CA VAL A 139 0.96 -10.13 -1.05
C VAL A 139 0.52 -9.12 -2.10
N PHE A 140 -0.06 -8.01 -1.66
CA PHE A 140 -0.27 -6.83 -2.49
C PHE A 140 0.54 -5.66 -1.94
N MET A 141 1.30 -4.99 -2.80
CA MET A 141 2.11 -3.86 -2.37
C MET A 141 2.03 -2.67 -3.32
N CYS A 142 2.09 -1.48 -2.74
CA CYS A 142 2.13 -0.22 -3.49
C CYS A 142 2.94 0.84 -2.73
N GLY A 143 3.80 1.55 -3.43
CA GLY A 143 4.64 2.59 -2.86
C GLY A 143 5.75 3.04 -3.82
N PRO A 144 6.71 3.84 -3.34
CA PRO A 144 7.88 4.22 -4.12
C PRO A 144 8.68 2.98 -4.58
N LEU A 145 9.24 3.02 -5.79
CA LEU A 145 9.95 1.89 -6.37
C LEU A 145 11.05 1.31 -5.47
N PRO A 146 11.95 2.11 -4.86
CA PRO A 146 12.98 1.55 -3.96
C PRO A 146 12.38 0.82 -2.74
N PHE A 147 11.26 1.31 -2.21
CA PHE A 147 10.53 0.67 -1.12
C PHE A 147 9.99 -0.70 -1.56
N MET A 148 9.33 -0.76 -2.72
CA MET A 148 8.77 -2.01 -3.23
C MET A 148 9.86 -3.04 -3.55
N GLN A 149 10.99 -2.62 -4.10
CA GLN A 149 12.14 -3.49 -4.37
C GLN A 149 12.71 -4.11 -3.07
N ALA A 150 12.93 -3.29 -2.05
CA ALA A 150 13.40 -3.76 -0.74
C ALA A 150 12.39 -4.71 -0.07
N THR A 151 11.10 -4.36 -0.12
CA THR A 151 10.01 -5.18 0.42
C THR A 151 9.92 -6.53 -0.30
N ARG A 152 9.95 -6.52 -1.64
CA ARG A 152 9.92 -7.76 -2.44
C ARG A 152 11.07 -8.67 -2.08
N LYS A 153 12.28 -8.12 -2.01
CA LYS A 153 13.45 -8.90 -1.59
C LYS A 153 13.24 -9.55 -0.22
N ALA A 154 12.79 -8.78 0.76
CA ALA A 154 12.56 -9.30 2.12
C ALA A 154 11.48 -10.41 2.15
N LEU A 155 10.43 -10.30 1.33
CA LEU A 155 9.38 -11.32 1.20
C LEU A 155 9.90 -12.60 0.56
N LEU A 156 10.69 -12.50 -0.49
CA LEU A 156 11.34 -13.64 -1.13
C LEU A 156 12.31 -14.36 -0.19
N ASP A 157 13.12 -13.60 0.57
CA ASP A 157 14.04 -14.13 1.58
C ASP A 157 13.28 -14.89 2.71
N LYS A 158 12.01 -14.56 2.93
CA LYS A 158 11.09 -15.24 3.88
C LYS A 158 10.33 -16.43 3.26
N GLY A 159 10.57 -16.73 1.99
CA GLY A 159 9.99 -17.90 1.31
C GLY A 159 8.65 -17.66 0.63
N VAL A 160 8.17 -16.42 0.53
CA VAL A 160 6.99 -16.10 -0.29
C VAL A 160 7.40 -16.22 -1.76
N SER A 161 6.65 -16.97 -2.57
CA SER A 161 6.97 -17.12 -3.99
C SER A 161 6.71 -15.82 -4.77
N ALA A 162 7.49 -15.57 -5.81
CA ALA A 162 7.37 -14.36 -6.64
C ALA A 162 5.98 -14.19 -7.25
N GLU A 163 5.33 -15.30 -7.62
CA GLU A 163 4.00 -15.37 -8.24
C GLU A 163 2.88 -14.90 -7.29
N ARG A 164 3.14 -14.91 -5.98
CA ARG A 164 2.19 -14.44 -4.95
C ARG A 164 2.40 -12.98 -4.56
N ILE A 165 3.39 -12.29 -5.14
CA ILE A 165 3.71 -10.90 -4.82
C ILE A 165 3.23 -10.01 -5.96
N HIS A 166 2.09 -9.37 -5.75
CA HIS A 166 1.47 -8.42 -6.68
C HIS A 166 1.81 -6.99 -6.27
N TYR A 167 2.02 -6.12 -7.25
CA TYR A 167 2.36 -4.72 -6.98
C TYR A 167 1.72 -3.76 -7.99
N GLU A 168 1.56 -2.51 -7.59
CA GLU A 168 1.13 -1.42 -8.47
C GLU A 168 2.11 -0.25 -8.37
N VAL A 169 2.49 0.28 -9.53
CA VAL A 169 3.40 1.42 -9.65
C VAL A 169 2.61 2.68 -10.03
N PHE A 170 2.73 3.73 -9.24
CA PHE A 170 2.18 5.04 -9.60
C PHE A 170 3.19 5.82 -10.43
N GLY A 171 3.03 5.78 -11.73
CA GLY A 171 3.91 6.44 -12.70
C GLY A 171 4.41 5.46 -13.77
N PRO A 172 5.45 5.85 -14.54
CA PRO A 172 6.05 4.93 -15.49
C PRO A 172 6.56 3.69 -14.78
N ASP A 173 6.17 2.52 -15.27
CA ASP A 173 6.66 1.25 -14.72
C ASP A 173 8.10 1.00 -15.15
N LEU A 174 9.03 1.53 -14.35
CA LEU A 174 10.46 1.30 -14.52
C LEU A 174 10.91 -0.07 -13.99
N TRP A 175 10.03 -0.78 -13.29
CA TRP A 175 10.34 -2.11 -12.77
C TRP A 175 10.33 -3.16 -13.87
N ALA A 176 9.33 -3.13 -14.74
CA ALA A 176 9.24 -4.02 -15.89
C ALA A 176 10.40 -3.81 -16.90
N GLN A 177 11.08 -2.67 -16.86
CA GLN A 177 12.21 -2.35 -17.73
C GLN A 177 13.55 -2.89 -17.20
N ASN A 178 13.61 -3.42 -15.99
CA ASN A 178 14.83 -4.00 -15.44
C ASN A 178 14.89 -5.50 -15.79
N PRO A 179 15.88 -5.98 -16.60
CA PRO A 179 15.97 -7.36 -17.04
C PRO A 179 16.05 -8.38 -15.90
N ASP A 180 16.56 -7.99 -14.73
CA ASP A 180 16.63 -8.86 -13.54
C ASP A 180 15.26 -9.13 -12.91
N ASN A 181 14.21 -8.38 -13.30
CA ASN A 181 12.85 -8.53 -12.80
C ASN A 181 11.87 -9.04 -13.86
N ALA A 182 12.29 -9.15 -15.11
CA ALA A 182 11.45 -9.58 -16.24
C ALA A 182 10.97 -11.04 -16.13
N GLU A 183 11.65 -11.89 -15.37
CA GLU A 183 11.24 -13.28 -15.13
C GLU A 183 10.10 -13.42 -14.09
N ALA A 184 9.76 -12.35 -13.40
CA ALA A 184 8.75 -12.38 -12.34
C ALA A 184 7.39 -11.78 -12.74
N ALA A 185 7.25 -11.40 -14.01
CA ALA A 185 6.04 -10.74 -14.55
C ALA A 185 5.32 -11.60 -15.63
N GLN A 186 5.62 -12.92 -15.70
CA GLN A 186 4.92 -13.86 -16.60
C GLN A 186 4.05 -14.82 -15.81
#